data_d5bce5d97c80c63c03af0358957ba471
#
_entry.id   d5bce5d97c80c63c03af0358957ba471
#
_cell.length_a   1.000
_cell.length_b   1.000
_cell.length_c   1.000
_cell.angle_alpha   90.00
_cell.angle_beta   90.00
_cell.angle_gamma   90.00
#
_symmetry.space_group_name_H-M   'P 1'
#
loop_
_entity.id
_entity.type
_entity.pdbx_description
1 polymer ?
#
loop_
_entity_poly.entity_id
_entity_poly.type
_entity_poly.pdbx_seq_one_letter_code
_entity_poly.pdbx_strand_id
1 'polypeptide(L)'
;MEKPNQDVSGSPSMVRCEATDGFKQWMANYGGSIVFTTRRSGKLCLLGWDGRLVTLLQRQMDLPMGVKVFRDQILVSTRSELMQFADAPLLAHDYNMKLRGEYDACYLPRASWFVGELGTGDILRDKDDLLFVNPRFSCVARPSFKYNFEPVWKPAFISELAPEDRCFLSGAASVEGQLAYVTAYSASNEPFGWRKAAMTDGVLIDARKNEIILEGLMRPHSPTWYKECLWFLNSGRGQLCVMHPGTCERKTVSYLPGIARGLAFWGNYAIVGLSSVTPNAENYSQIRKMNNQTFCGVVVVNILTGAVEGMFVFEQGCDEVFDLDLIPGTHRAALLTPNQPKCYDALTMENLAWWVQSND
;
A
#
# COMPACT_ATOMS: atom_id res chain seq x y z
N MET A 1 13.98 -1.07 -28.13
CA MET A 1 13.89 0.39 -28.02
C MET A 1 12.50 0.79 -28.49
N GLU A 2 11.55 0.85 -27.58
CA GLU A 2 10.23 1.40 -27.87
C GLU A 2 10.26 2.89 -27.51
N LYS A 3 9.80 3.72 -28.44
CA LYS A 3 9.74 5.17 -28.30
C LYS A 3 8.76 5.55 -27.20
N PRO A 4 9.00 6.63 -26.42
CA PRO A 4 8.03 7.12 -25.47
C PRO A 4 6.80 7.63 -26.24
N ASN A 5 5.65 7.08 -25.90
CA ASN A 5 4.34 7.53 -26.40
C ASN A 5 4.05 8.92 -25.83
N GLN A 6 4.26 9.94 -26.62
CA GLN A 6 3.66 11.26 -26.45
C GLN A 6 2.24 11.14 -26.99
N ASP A 7 1.26 11.24 -26.14
CA ASP A 7 -0.04 11.88 -26.30
C ASP A 7 -0.94 11.54 -25.11
N VAL A 8 -0.94 12.38 -24.09
CA VAL A 8 -2.00 12.40 -23.08
C VAL A 8 -2.62 13.79 -23.08
N SER A 9 -3.27 14.15 -24.18
CA SER A 9 -4.34 15.14 -24.22
C SER A 9 -5.68 14.42 -23.97
N GLY A 10 -5.79 13.67 -22.88
CA GLY A 10 -7.07 13.11 -22.43
C GLY A 10 -7.77 14.10 -21.54
N SER A 11 -9.02 14.46 -21.88
CA SER A 11 -9.97 15.08 -20.93
C SER A 11 -9.85 14.35 -19.58
N PRO A 12 -9.95 15.06 -18.43
CA PRO A 12 -9.82 14.42 -17.14
C PRO A 12 -10.82 13.26 -17.05
N SER A 13 -10.31 12.02 -16.99
CA SER A 13 -11.17 10.84 -16.90
C SER A 13 -11.99 10.98 -15.62
N MET A 14 -13.31 11.01 -15.77
CA MET A 14 -14.23 11.15 -14.65
C MET A 14 -14.06 9.95 -13.72
N VAL A 15 -13.68 10.20 -12.47
CA VAL A 15 -13.63 9.18 -11.43
C VAL A 15 -15.03 9.06 -10.84
N ARG A 16 -15.59 7.85 -10.89
CA ARG A 16 -16.86 7.54 -10.23
C ARG A 16 -16.60 6.47 -9.17
N CYS A 17 -17.07 6.71 -7.97
CA CYS A 17 -16.94 5.80 -6.84
C CYS A 17 -18.19 5.79 -5.98
N GLU A 18 -18.43 4.69 -5.31
CA GLU A 18 -19.54 4.47 -4.41
C GLU A 18 -19.05 3.83 -3.11
N ALA A 19 -19.64 4.21 -1.99
CA ALA A 19 -19.45 3.59 -0.69
C ALA A 19 -20.75 2.96 -0.22
N THR A 20 -20.70 1.68 0.14
CA THR A 20 -21.84 0.99 0.76
C THR A 20 -22.18 1.59 2.13
N ASP A 21 -23.40 1.43 2.60
CA ASP A 21 -23.80 1.96 3.91
C ASP A 21 -22.99 1.35 5.06
N GLY A 22 -22.63 0.07 4.96
CA GLY A 22 -21.72 -0.57 5.93
C GLY A 22 -20.34 0.08 5.97
N PHE A 23 -19.78 0.47 4.80
CA PHE A 23 -18.51 1.20 4.74
C PHE A 23 -18.61 2.59 5.36
N LYS A 24 -19.70 3.34 5.06
CA LYS A 24 -19.96 4.65 5.65
C LYS A 24 -20.06 4.56 7.17
N GLN A 25 -20.81 3.58 7.68
CA GLN A 25 -20.95 3.33 9.11
C GLN A 25 -19.61 2.98 9.76
N TRP A 26 -18.81 2.14 9.12
CA TRP A 26 -17.48 1.81 9.61
C TRP A 26 -16.57 3.03 9.65
N MET A 27 -16.52 3.86 8.58
CA MET A 27 -15.74 5.10 8.55
C MET A 27 -16.12 6.06 9.66
N ALA A 28 -17.42 6.24 9.91
CA ALA A 28 -17.92 7.08 11.00
C ALA A 28 -17.44 6.59 12.37
N ASN A 29 -17.37 5.26 12.59
CA ASN A 29 -16.92 4.66 13.85
C ASN A 29 -15.40 4.61 13.97
N TYR A 30 -14.68 4.46 12.86
CA TYR A 30 -13.22 4.39 12.83
C TYR A 30 -12.60 5.70 13.31
N GLY A 31 -13.16 6.83 12.92
CA GLY A 31 -12.66 8.14 13.31
C GLY A 31 -11.28 8.47 12.76
N GLY A 32 -10.99 8.03 11.54
CA GLY A 32 -9.72 8.24 10.86
C GLY A 32 -9.87 8.26 9.35
N SER A 33 -8.76 8.35 8.64
CA SER A 33 -8.68 8.29 7.17
C SER A 33 -7.95 7.03 6.71
N ILE A 34 -8.14 6.66 5.44
CA ILE A 34 -7.41 5.59 4.76
C ILE A 34 -6.56 6.23 3.68
N VAL A 35 -5.27 5.91 3.64
CA VAL A 35 -4.39 6.27 2.53
C VAL A 35 -4.14 5.03 1.68
N PHE A 36 -4.17 5.18 0.35
CA PHE A 36 -3.86 4.08 -0.56
C PHE A 36 -3.26 4.57 -1.88
N THR A 37 -2.58 3.67 -2.55
CA THR A 37 -1.95 3.93 -3.85
C THR A 37 -2.65 3.19 -4.97
N THR A 38 -2.63 3.80 -6.16
CA THR A 38 -3.14 3.22 -7.40
C THR A 38 -2.04 3.30 -8.44
N ARG A 39 -1.25 2.24 -8.57
CA ARG A 39 -0.03 2.25 -9.38
C ARG A 39 -0.29 2.64 -10.83
N ARG A 40 -1.26 2.01 -11.50
CA ARG A 40 -1.54 2.23 -12.93
C ARG A 40 -2.12 3.59 -13.22
N SER A 41 -3.05 4.06 -12.40
CA SER A 41 -3.63 5.41 -12.55
C SER A 41 -2.75 6.51 -11.94
N GLY A 42 -1.63 6.16 -11.29
CA GLY A 42 -0.64 7.11 -10.78
C GLY A 42 -1.18 8.02 -9.69
N LYS A 43 -1.97 7.49 -8.76
CA LYS A 43 -2.59 8.30 -7.71
C LYS A 43 -2.21 7.82 -6.30
N LEU A 44 -1.89 8.78 -5.44
CA LEU A 44 -2.01 8.64 -3.99
C LEU A 44 -3.39 9.17 -3.59
N CYS A 45 -4.16 8.36 -2.90
CA CYS A 45 -5.55 8.64 -2.55
C CYS A 45 -5.71 8.66 -1.04
N LEU A 46 -6.53 9.59 -0.52
CA LEU A 46 -6.94 9.65 0.87
C LEU A 46 -8.47 9.61 0.94
N LEU A 47 -9.00 8.58 1.61
CA LEU A 47 -10.41 8.52 1.97
C LEU A 47 -10.58 9.08 3.36
N GLY A 48 -11.47 10.04 3.51
CA GLY A 48 -11.83 10.66 4.78
C GLY A 48 -13.32 10.58 5.04
N TRP A 49 -13.73 11.11 6.20
CA TRP A 49 -15.12 11.23 6.61
C TRP A 49 -15.42 12.66 7.04
N ASP A 50 -16.38 13.32 6.40
CA ASP A 50 -16.75 14.71 6.70
C ASP A 50 -17.88 14.84 7.72
N GLY A 51 -18.23 13.74 8.40
CA GLY A 51 -19.36 13.64 9.31
C GLY A 51 -20.63 13.10 8.64
N ARG A 52 -20.69 13.07 7.31
CA ARG A 52 -21.86 12.64 6.52
C ARG A 52 -21.52 11.74 5.35
N LEU A 53 -20.45 12.07 4.64
CA LEU A 53 -20.04 11.40 3.39
C LEU A 53 -18.58 10.94 3.47
N VAL A 54 -18.28 9.88 2.74
CA VAL A 54 -16.89 9.50 2.44
C VAL A 54 -16.34 10.50 1.43
N THR A 55 -15.19 11.09 1.74
CA THR A 55 -14.51 12.05 0.88
C THR A 55 -13.29 11.39 0.24
N LEU A 56 -12.95 11.78 -0.98
CA LEU A 56 -11.79 11.27 -1.72
C LEU A 56 -10.91 12.42 -2.18
N LEU A 57 -9.68 12.49 -1.66
CA LEU A 57 -8.62 13.35 -2.16
C LEU A 57 -7.66 12.52 -3.00
N GLN A 58 -7.28 13.00 -4.18
CA GLN A 58 -6.33 12.33 -5.06
C GLN A 58 -5.15 13.23 -5.40
N ARG A 59 -3.94 12.66 -5.43
CA ARG A 59 -2.70 13.34 -5.84
C ARG A 59 -1.98 12.54 -6.91
N GLN A 60 -1.61 13.20 -8.00
CA GLN A 60 -0.83 12.58 -9.05
C GLN A 60 0.59 12.34 -8.56
N MET A 61 1.08 11.12 -8.76
CA MET A 61 2.45 10.70 -8.48
C MET A 61 2.95 9.75 -9.57
N ASP A 62 4.27 9.59 -9.70
CA ASP A 62 4.85 8.68 -10.69
C ASP A 62 4.87 7.23 -10.16
N LEU A 63 3.93 6.41 -10.66
CA LEU A 63 3.81 4.99 -10.28
C LEU A 63 3.87 4.76 -8.75
N PRO A 64 3.00 5.36 -7.93
CA PRO A 64 3.01 5.12 -6.51
C PRO A 64 2.64 3.66 -6.22
N MET A 65 3.43 3.02 -5.35
CA MET A 65 3.31 1.59 -5.01
C MET A 65 3.07 1.41 -3.51
N GLY A 66 4.10 1.06 -2.74
CA GLY A 66 3.96 0.88 -1.30
C GLY A 66 3.61 2.19 -0.59
N VAL A 67 2.76 2.12 0.42
CA VAL A 67 2.43 3.22 1.32
C VAL A 67 2.41 2.74 2.76
N LYS A 68 2.98 3.54 3.67
CA LYS A 68 2.99 3.23 5.09
C LYS A 68 2.84 4.48 5.94
N VAL A 69 2.03 4.37 6.98
CA VAL A 69 1.82 5.42 7.98
C VAL A 69 2.62 5.09 9.23
N PHE A 70 3.44 6.04 9.67
CA PHE A 70 4.21 5.93 10.91
C PHE A 70 3.98 7.19 11.74
N ARG A 71 3.18 7.08 12.80
CA ARG A 71 2.80 8.23 13.64
C ARG A 71 2.16 9.34 12.78
N ASP A 72 2.84 10.49 12.68
CA ASP A 72 2.47 11.70 11.93
C ASP A 72 3.05 11.75 10.50
N GLN A 73 3.56 10.63 10.00
CA GLN A 73 4.25 10.57 8.70
C GLN A 73 3.59 9.57 7.77
N ILE A 74 3.57 9.91 6.49
CA ILE A 74 3.21 9.00 5.39
C ILE A 74 4.46 8.80 4.54
N LEU A 75 4.82 7.53 4.31
CA LEU A 75 5.88 7.13 3.38
C LEU A 75 5.25 6.50 2.15
N VAL A 76 5.73 6.89 0.98
CA VAL A 76 5.24 6.40 -0.31
C VAL A 76 6.42 6.02 -1.19
N SER A 77 6.42 4.82 -1.73
CA SER A 77 7.33 4.47 -2.81
C SER A 77 6.73 4.83 -4.16
N THR A 78 7.55 5.39 -5.03
CA THR A 78 7.20 5.71 -6.42
C THR A 78 8.06 4.88 -7.38
N ARG A 79 8.06 5.20 -8.67
CA ARG A 79 8.92 4.53 -9.65
C ARG A 79 10.37 4.45 -9.18
N SER A 80 10.92 5.56 -8.68
CA SER A 80 12.35 5.70 -8.42
C SER A 80 12.69 6.33 -7.06
N GLU A 81 11.68 6.70 -6.26
CA GLU A 81 11.88 7.43 -5.02
C GLU A 81 11.09 6.81 -3.86
N LEU A 82 11.63 6.99 -2.67
CA LEU A 82 10.88 6.88 -1.41
C LEU A 82 10.63 8.29 -0.88
N MET A 83 9.37 8.71 -0.85
CA MET A 83 8.95 10.03 -0.41
C MET A 83 8.37 9.97 0.99
N GLN A 84 8.81 10.89 1.84
CA GLN A 84 8.28 11.06 3.19
C GLN A 84 7.49 12.36 3.27
N PHE A 85 6.27 12.26 3.78
CA PHE A 85 5.39 13.38 4.10
C PHE A 85 5.20 13.42 5.62
N ALA A 86 5.21 14.62 6.20
CA ALA A 86 4.88 14.80 7.62
C ALA A 86 3.66 15.70 7.76
N ASP A 87 2.84 15.42 8.78
CA ASP A 87 1.69 16.26 9.09
C ASP A 87 2.14 17.65 9.59
N ALA A 88 1.44 18.66 9.14
CA ALA A 88 1.55 20.05 9.54
C ALA A 88 0.18 20.56 10.03
N PRO A 89 -0.28 20.12 11.21
CA PRO A 89 -1.65 20.35 11.66
C PRO A 89 -2.01 21.83 11.78
N LEU A 90 -1.04 22.70 12.07
CA LEU A 90 -1.25 24.15 12.13
C LEU A 90 -1.65 24.76 10.78
N LEU A 91 -1.35 24.10 9.65
CA LEU A 91 -1.73 24.53 8.31
C LEU A 91 -3.06 23.94 7.83
N ALA A 92 -3.52 22.89 8.47
CA ALA A 92 -4.69 22.13 8.02
C ALA A 92 -5.96 22.99 7.97
N HIS A 93 -6.21 23.76 9.02
CA HIS A 93 -7.40 24.60 9.15
C HIS A 93 -7.58 25.57 7.98
N ASP A 94 -6.48 26.21 7.52
CA ASP A 94 -6.48 27.22 6.46
C ASP A 94 -6.03 26.65 5.10
N TYR A 95 -5.92 25.34 4.99
CA TYR A 95 -5.56 24.70 3.71
C TYR A 95 -6.53 25.08 2.59
N ASN A 96 -7.81 25.10 2.86
CA ASN A 96 -8.84 25.61 1.96
C ASN A 96 -9.42 26.90 2.52
N MET A 97 -8.95 28.04 2.00
CA MET A 97 -9.38 29.37 2.47
C MET A 97 -10.88 29.64 2.29
N LYS A 98 -11.55 28.93 1.37
CA LYS A 98 -13.00 29.06 1.15
C LYS A 98 -13.82 28.22 2.12
N LEU A 99 -13.24 27.11 2.61
CA LEU A 99 -13.87 26.15 3.51
C LEU A 99 -12.89 25.86 4.66
N ARG A 100 -12.68 26.86 5.52
CA ARG A 100 -11.78 26.74 6.68
C ARG A 100 -12.25 25.62 7.62
N GLY A 101 -11.29 24.88 8.16
CA GLY A 101 -11.57 23.74 9.02
C GLY A 101 -12.09 22.50 8.30
N GLU A 102 -12.06 22.47 6.96
CA GLU A 102 -12.43 21.31 6.17
C GLU A 102 -11.49 20.12 6.38
N TYR A 103 -10.21 20.38 6.66
CA TYR A 103 -9.18 19.39 6.90
C TYR A 103 -8.64 19.48 8.32
N ASP A 104 -8.36 18.34 8.93
CA ASP A 104 -7.77 18.21 10.27
C ASP A 104 -6.29 17.78 10.26
N ALA A 105 -5.74 17.42 9.09
CA ALA A 105 -4.33 17.21 8.86
C ALA A 105 -3.90 17.75 7.49
N CYS A 106 -2.62 18.14 7.36
CA CYS A 106 -2.03 18.63 6.11
C CYS A 106 -0.61 18.05 5.94
N TYR A 107 -0.51 16.98 5.17
CA TYR A 107 0.76 16.31 4.91
C TYR A 107 1.57 17.03 3.86
N LEU A 108 2.83 17.35 4.20
CA LEU A 108 3.79 18.07 3.36
C LEU A 108 5.04 17.20 3.11
N PRO A 109 5.66 17.25 1.91
CA PRO A 109 6.90 16.51 1.65
C PRO A 109 8.02 17.03 2.54
N ARG A 110 8.84 16.11 3.05
CA ARG A 110 9.99 16.45 3.94
C ARG A 110 11.30 15.84 3.47
N ALA A 111 11.26 14.62 2.94
CA ALA A 111 12.43 13.94 2.40
C ALA A 111 12.06 13.12 1.18
N SER A 112 13.03 12.93 0.31
CA SER A 112 12.96 11.97 -0.79
C SER A 112 14.33 11.32 -0.96
N TRP A 113 14.34 9.98 -1.11
CA TRP A 113 15.52 9.20 -1.42
C TRP A 113 15.38 8.66 -2.84
N PHE A 114 16.31 8.99 -3.70
CA PHE A 114 16.36 8.43 -5.05
C PHE A 114 16.96 7.02 -5.00
N VAL A 115 16.08 6.02 -5.05
CA VAL A 115 16.47 4.61 -4.93
C VAL A 115 16.65 3.90 -6.29
N GLY A 116 16.17 4.53 -7.37
CA GLY A 116 16.12 3.93 -8.70
C GLY A 116 14.89 3.04 -8.91
N GLU A 117 14.74 2.48 -10.10
CA GLU A 117 13.58 1.69 -10.49
C GLU A 117 13.68 0.25 -9.95
N LEU A 118 13.32 0.09 -8.67
CA LEU A 118 13.45 -1.17 -7.92
C LEU A 118 12.14 -1.97 -7.84
N GLY A 119 10.99 -1.35 -8.15
CA GLY A 119 9.67 -1.98 -8.03
C GLY A 119 9.21 -2.12 -6.57
N THR A 120 9.62 -1.21 -5.70
CA THR A 120 9.37 -1.22 -4.25
C THR A 120 7.87 -1.27 -3.94
N GLY A 121 7.41 -2.41 -3.45
CA GLY A 121 5.98 -2.68 -3.22
C GLY A 121 5.53 -2.61 -1.77
N ASP A 122 6.46 -2.54 -0.82
CA ASP A 122 6.14 -2.51 0.61
C ASP A 122 7.23 -1.78 1.39
N ILE A 123 6.81 -1.10 2.46
CA ILE A 123 7.66 -0.26 3.31
C ILE A 123 7.40 -0.67 4.76
N LEU A 124 8.44 -0.78 5.57
CA LEU A 124 8.33 -1.14 6.98
C LEU A 124 9.39 -0.43 7.82
N ARG A 125 9.27 -0.51 9.13
CA ARG A 125 10.32 -0.08 10.05
C ARG A 125 10.91 -1.28 10.78
N ASP A 126 12.23 -1.24 10.94
CA ASP A 126 13.00 -2.07 11.85
C ASP A 126 13.62 -1.15 12.89
N LYS A 127 13.02 -1.11 14.09
CA LYS A 127 13.32 -0.09 15.11
C LYS A 127 13.15 1.32 14.54
N ASP A 128 14.24 2.06 14.44
CA ASP A 128 14.26 3.42 13.88
C ASP A 128 14.62 3.45 12.38
N ASP A 129 15.09 2.32 11.83
CA ASP A 129 15.45 2.20 10.43
C ASP A 129 14.23 2.10 9.52
N LEU A 130 14.25 2.84 8.44
CA LEU A 130 13.31 2.69 7.34
C LEU A 130 13.78 1.56 6.44
N LEU A 131 12.96 0.53 6.29
CA LEU A 131 13.20 -0.57 5.38
C LEU A 131 12.18 -0.60 4.25
N PHE A 132 12.57 -1.18 3.12
CA PHE A 132 11.67 -1.42 2.00
C PHE A 132 11.99 -2.73 1.29
N VAL A 133 10.97 -3.31 0.69
CA VAL A 133 11.11 -4.50 -0.14
C VAL A 133 11.65 -4.08 -1.51
N ASN A 134 12.72 -4.74 -1.94
CA ASN A 134 13.37 -4.53 -3.23
C ASN A 134 13.26 -5.79 -4.10
N PRO A 135 12.20 -5.94 -4.90
CA PRO A 135 12.01 -7.09 -5.77
C PRO A 135 13.13 -7.23 -6.82
N ARG A 136 13.60 -6.10 -7.37
CA ARG A 136 14.64 -6.09 -8.42
C ARG A 136 15.89 -6.84 -7.99
N PHE A 137 16.31 -6.70 -6.73
CA PHE A 137 17.50 -7.37 -6.17
C PHE A 137 17.15 -8.54 -5.26
N SER A 138 15.87 -8.89 -5.13
CA SER A 138 15.39 -9.99 -4.27
C SER A 138 15.87 -9.84 -2.83
N CYS A 139 15.79 -8.64 -2.25
CA CYS A 139 16.23 -8.34 -0.90
C CYS A 139 15.29 -7.37 -0.18
N VAL A 140 15.44 -7.26 1.13
CA VAL A 140 14.97 -6.12 1.92
C VAL A 140 16.14 -5.17 2.09
N ALA A 141 15.90 -3.89 1.90
CA ALA A 141 16.93 -2.86 1.88
C ALA A 141 16.53 -1.64 2.69
N ARG A 142 17.48 -0.75 2.98
CA ARG A 142 17.25 0.58 3.54
C ARG A 142 17.74 1.66 2.58
N PRO A 143 17.16 2.89 2.65
CA PRO A 143 17.68 4.04 1.91
C PRO A 143 19.12 4.34 2.31
N SER A 144 19.90 4.91 1.40
CA SER A 144 21.26 5.35 1.65
C SER A 144 21.46 6.78 1.20
N PHE A 145 22.30 7.52 1.90
CA PHE A 145 22.73 8.86 1.47
C PHE A 145 23.85 8.81 0.43
N LYS A 146 24.43 7.65 0.17
CA LYS A 146 25.55 7.47 -0.73
C LYS A 146 25.25 6.60 -1.93
N TYR A 147 24.39 5.59 -1.74
CA TYR A 147 24.03 4.61 -2.77
C TYR A 147 22.52 4.64 -3.02
N ASN A 148 22.05 3.96 -4.05
CA ASN A 148 20.61 3.80 -4.26
C ASN A 148 19.93 3.08 -3.08
N PHE A 149 20.61 2.12 -2.46
CA PHE A 149 20.15 1.41 -1.27
C PHE A 149 21.29 0.63 -0.61
N GLU A 150 21.05 0.19 0.61
CA GLU A 150 21.90 -0.76 1.32
C GLU A 150 21.07 -2.01 1.62
N PRO A 151 21.50 -3.21 1.17
CA PRO A 151 20.79 -4.45 1.47
C PRO A 151 20.94 -4.80 2.95
N VAL A 152 19.81 -5.22 3.57
CA VAL A 152 19.76 -5.60 4.98
C VAL A 152 19.56 -7.10 5.13
N TRP A 153 18.73 -7.69 4.27
CA TRP A 153 18.39 -9.11 4.30
C TRP A 153 18.05 -9.62 2.90
N LYS A 154 18.37 -10.89 2.65
CA LYS A 154 17.92 -11.62 1.45
C LYS A 154 17.54 -13.05 1.82
N PRO A 155 16.63 -13.70 1.06
CA PRO A 155 16.33 -15.11 1.27
C PRO A 155 17.57 -16.00 1.12
N ALA A 156 17.65 -17.09 1.90
CA ALA A 156 18.76 -18.04 1.85
C ALA A 156 18.96 -18.67 0.47
N PHE A 157 17.88 -18.86 -0.28
CA PHE A 157 17.92 -19.45 -1.63
C PHE A 157 18.45 -18.47 -2.70
N ILE A 158 18.59 -17.18 -2.42
CA ILE A 158 19.20 -16.21 -3.32
C ILE A 158 20.71 -16.23 -3.13
N SER A 159 21.44 -16.71 -4.12
CA SER A 159 22.89 -16.87 -4.03
C SER A 159 23.65 -15.54 -3.98
N GLU A 160 23.24 -14.58 -4.83
CA GLU A 160 23.89 -13.27 -4.96
C GLU A 160 22.87 -12.15 -5.19
N LEU A 161 23.26 -10.91 -4.92
CA LEU A 161 22.46 -9.73 -5.21
C LEU A 161 22.73 -9.27 -6.66
N ALA A 162 21.72 -9.44 -7.51
CA ALA A 162 21.76 -9.01 -8.92
C ALA A 162 20.41 -8.37 -9.29
N PRO A 163 20.36 -7.42 -10.24
CA PRO A 163 19.14 -6.71 -10.65
C PRO A 163 18.25 -7.58 -11.56
N GLU A 164 17.98 -8.80 -11.15
CA GLU A 164 17.38 -9.87 -11.96
C GLU A 164 15.99 -10.29 -11.52
N ASP A 165 15.42 -9.67 -10.46
CA ASP A 165 14.05 -9.96 -9.98
C ASP A 165 13.76 -11.48 -9.93
N ARG A 166 14.61 -12.23 -9.21
CA ARG A 166 14.63 -13.70 -9.26
C ARG A 166 13.39 -14.35 -8.67
N CYS A 167 12.94 -13.86 -7.49
CA CYS A 167 11.83 -14.47 -6.75
C CYS A 167 10.60 -13.57 -6.60
N PHE A 168 10.69 -12.29 -6.95
CA PHE A 168 9.69 -11.25 -6.68
C PHE A 168 9.27 -11.20 -5.22
N LEU A 169 10.09 -10.57 -4.37
CA LEU A 169 9.64 -10.25 -3.01
C LEU A 169 8.45 -9.30 -3.07
N SER A 170 7.37 -9.66 -2.41
CA SER A 170 6.07 -8.98 -2.57
C SER A 170 5.58 -8.27 -1.32
N GLY A 171 6.18 -8.51 -0.17
CA GLY A 171 5.83 -7.84 1.08
C GLY A 171 6.71 -8.30 2.23
N ALA A 172 6.74 -7.50 3.30
CA ALA A 172 7.47 -7.78 4.51
C ALA A 172 6.73 -7.28 5.76
N ALA A 173 6.88 -7.97 6.87
CA ALA A 173 6.31 -7.60 8.16
C ALA A 173 7.37 -7.54 9.25
N SER A 174 7.24 -6.57 10.15
CA SER A 174 8.01 -6.49 11.38
C SER A 174 7.20 -7.01 12.58
N VAL A 175 7.90 -7.60 13.54
CA VAL A 175 7.38 -7.97 14.85
C VAL A 175 8.29 -7.30 15.90
N GLU A 176 7.69 -6.55 16.82
CA GLU A 176 8.44 -5.79 17.83
C GLU A 176 9.53 -4.87 17.24
N GLY A 177 9.22 -4.28 16.07
CA GLY A 177 10.14 -3.40 15.36
C GLY A 177 11.33 -4.12 14.72
N GLN A 178 11.26 -5.42 14.45
CA GLN A 178 12.29 -6.19 13.75
C GLN A 178 11.69 -6.91 12.55
N LEU A 179 12.40 -6.92 11.41
CA LEU A 179 12.01 -7.70 10.25
C LEU A 179 11.79 -9.17 10.65
N ALA A 180 10.58 -9.68 10.42
CA ALA A 180 10.20 -11.00 10.88
C ALA A 180 9.70 -11.93 9.77
N TYR A 181 8.88 -11.43 8.85
CA TYR A 181 8.28 -12.25 7.79
C TYR A 181 8.37 -11.57 6.45
N VAL A 182 8.56 -12.39 5.40
CA VAL A 182 8.64 -11.90 4.01
C VAL A 182 7.84 -12.83 3.10
N THR A 183 7.14 -12.28 2.12
CA THR A 183 6.45 -13.05 1.07
C THR A 183 7.18 -12.89 -0.26
N ALA A 184 7.18 -13.98 -1.06
CA ALA A 184 7.71 -13.98 -2.41
C ALA A 184 6.80 -14.77 -3.35
N TYR A 185 6.86 -14.48 -4.65
CA TYR A 185 6.07 -15.19 -5.66
C TYR A 185 6.62 -16.57 -6.00
N SER A 186 7.89 -16.82 -5.70
CA SER A 186 8.52 -18.14 -5.81
C SER A 186 9.82 -18.19 -4.99
N ALA A 187 10.37 -19.38 -4.76
CA ALA A 187 11.71 -19.58 -4.21
C ALA A 187 12.79 -19.71 -5.30
N SER A 188 12.60 -19.05 -6.44
CA SER A 188 13.53 -19.15 -7.56
C SER A 188 14.79 -18.31 -7.33
N ASN A 189 15.94 -18.87 -7.71
CA ASN A 189 17.24 -18.18 -7.78
C ASN A 189 17.66 -17.85 -9.24
N GLU A 190 16.82 -18.16 -10.23
CA GLU A 190 17.09 -17.89 -11.64
C GLU A 190 16.65 -16.46 -12.03
N PRO A 191 17.33 -15.78 -12.96
CA PRO A 191 16.93 -14.48 -13.47
C PRO A 191 15.47 -14.50 -13.94
N PHE A 192 14.64 -13.60 -13.41
CA PHE A 192 13.20 -13.51 -13.66
C PHE A 192 12.43 -14.84 -13.44
N GLY A 193 12.96 -15.73 -12.59
CA GLY A 193 12.45 -17.08 -12.43
C GLY A 193 11.02 -17.18 -11.95
N TRP A 194 10.56 -16.23 -11.13
CA TRP A 194 9.16 -16.16 -10.69
C TRP A 194 8.15 -16.03 -11.84
N ARG A 195 8.57 -15.52 -13.01
CA ARG A 195 7.70 -15.40 -14.20
C ARG A 195 7.47 -16.73 -14.90
N LYS A 196 8.43 -17.65 -14.73
CA LYS A 196 8.35 -19.03 -15.26
C LYS A 196 7.75 -20.01 -14.26
N ALA A 197 7.75 -19.65 -12.97
CA ALA A 197 7.18 -20.43 -11.88
C ALA A 197 5.65 -20.47 -11.97
N ALA A 198 5.03 -21.52 -11.42
CA ALA A 198 3.58 -21.60 -11.33
C ALA A 198 3.04 -20.47 -10.45
N MET A 199 1.82 -20.04 -10.72
CA MET A 199 1.17 -18.97 -9.92
C MET A 199 1.07 -19.35 -8.43
N THR A 200 1.10 -20.64 -8.12
CA THR A 200 1.01 -21.22 -6.79
C THR A 200 2.36 -21.53 -6.13
N ASP A 201 3.48 -21.11 -6.72
CA ASP A 201 4.81 -21.35 -6.14
C ASP A 201 5.20 -20.29 -5.11
N GLY A 202 4.25 -19.45 -4.72
CA GLY A 202 4.47 -18.40 -3.72
C GLY A 202 4.76 -18.97 -2.34
N VAL A 203 5.63 -18.26 -1.63
CA VAL A 203 6.16 -18.67 -0.33
C VAL A 203 6.03 -17.56 0.73
N LEU A 204 5.96 -17.99 1.98
CA LEU A 204 6.10 -17.16 3.17
C LEU A 204 7.37 -17.60 3.91
N ILE A 205 8.21 -16.66 4.30
CA ILE A 205 9.55 -16.87 4.86
C ILE A 205 9.58 -16.27 6.27
N ASP A 206 10.06 -17.01 7.26
CA ASP A 206 10.51 -16.44 8.54
C ASP A 206 11.91 -15.81 8.31
N ALA A 207 11.97 -14.48 8.26
CA ALA A 207 13.19 -13.77 7.93
C ALA A 207 14.27 -13.86 9.04
N ARG A 208 13.87 -14.10 10.29
CA ARG A 208 14.78 -14.25 11.45
C ARG A 208 15.54 -15.56 11.40
N LYS A 209 14.88 -16.64 10.96
CA LYS A 209 15.49 -17.96 10.73
C LYS A 209 16.02 -18.12 9.31
N ASN A 210 15.55 -17.27 8.40
CA ASN A 210 15.75 -17.35 6.97
C ASN A 210 15.28 -18.68 6.36
N GLU A 211 14.10 -19.14 6.78
CA GLU A 211 13.48 -20.41 6.40
C GLU A 211 12.11 -20.19 5.77
N ILE A 212 11.77 -20.97 4.75
CA ILE A 212 10.42 -21.02 4.20
C ILE A 212 9.53 -21.76 5.19
N ILE A 213 8.46 -21.12 5.64
CA ILE A 213 7.51 -21.66 6.63
C ILE A 213 6.16 -22.03 6.02
N LEU A 214 5.87 -21.55 4.81
CA LEU A 214 4.66 -21.89 4.08
C LEU A 214 4.89 -21.78 2.57
N GLU A 215 4.39 -22.78 1.83
CA GLU A 215 4.46 -22.87 0.37
C GLU A 215 3.05 -22.99 -0.24
N GLY A 216 2.96 -23.02 -1.56
CA GLY A 216 1.69 -23.21 -2.28
C GLY A 216 0.77 -21.99 -2.27
N LEU A 217 1.33 -20.82 -2.04
CA LEU A 217 0.59 -19.55 -2.06
C LEU A 217 0.49 -19.00 -3.47
N MET A 218 -0.68 -18.47 -3.83
CA MET A 218 -0.90 -17.87 -5.13
C MET A 218 -0.66 -16.35 -5.07
N ARG A 219 0.57 -15.93 -5.45
CA ARG A 219 0.98 -14.51 -5.44
C ARG A 219 0.70 -13.84 -4.08
N PRO A 220 1.31 -14.30 -2.98
CA PRO A 220 1.08 -13.74 -1.65
C PRO A 220 1.54 -12.29 -1.56
N HIS A 221 0.84 -11.48 -0.73
CA HIS A 221 1.14 -10.06 -0.49
C HIS A 221 0.86 -9.65 0.95
N SER A 222 1.41 -8.48 1.33
CA SER A 222 1.04 -7.70 2.51
C SER A 222 1.03 -8.52 3.80
N PRO A 223 2.11 -9.26 4.14
CA PRO A 223 2.19 -9.89 5.44
C PRO A 223 2.13 -8.81 6.52
N THR A 224 1.33 -9.03 7.56
CA THR A 224 1.09 -8.04 8.61
C THR A 224 0.97 -8.75 9.95
N TRP A 225 1.73 -8.30 10.94
CA TRP A 225 1.62 -8.80 12.31
C TRP A 225 0.51 -8.06 13.05
N TYR A 226 -0.51 -8.79 13.51
CA TYR A 226 -1.61 -8.22 14.25
C TYR A 226 -2.21 -9.21 15.25
N LYS A 227 -2.42 -8.78 16.51
CA LYS A 227 -2.98 -9.62 17.59
C LYS A 227 -2.25 -10.97 17.71
N GLU A 228 -0.91 -10.92 17.78
CA GLU A 228 -0.03 -12.10 17.96
C GLU A 228 -0.15 -13.17 16.84
N CYS A 229 -0.72 -12.80 15.71
CA CYS A 229 -0.83 -13.65 14.54
C CYS A 229 -0.23 -12.97 13.31
N LEU A 230 0.25 -13.78 12.39
CA LEU A 230 0.65 -13.34 11.07
C LEU A 230 -0.54 -13.41 10.12
N TRP A 231 -0.93 -12.27 9.61
CA TRP A 231 -1.95 -12.13 8.58
C TRP A 231 -1.28 -11.90 7.23
N PHE A 232 -1.88 -12.36 6.16
CA PHE A 232 -1.39 -12.12 4.80
C PHE A 232 -2.48 -12.32 3.77
N LEU A 233 -2.26 -11.80 2.59
CA LEU A 233 -3.16 -11.94 1.46
C LEU A 233 -2.63 -13.04 0.52
N ASN A 234 -3.41 -14.09 0.29
CA ASN A 234 -3.20 -15.04 -0.79
C ASN A 234 -3.90 -14.46 -2.04
N SER A 235 -3.27 -13.44 -2.62
CA SER A 235 -3.88 -12.46 -3.53
C SER A 235 -4.47 -13.08 -4.77
N GLY A 236 -3.79 -14.05 -5.37
CA GLY A 236 -4.27 -14.72 -6.57
C GLY A 236 -5.51 -15.59 -6.36
N ARG A 237 -5.83 -15.91 -5.10
CA ARG A 237 -7.05 -16.62 -4.71
C ARG A 237 -8.11 -15.71 -4.08
N GLY A 238 -7.79 -14.41 -3.93
CA GLY A 238 -8.68 -13.47 -3.25
C GLY A 238 -8.94 -13.85 -1.79
N GLN A 239 -7.92 -14.29 -1.04
CA GLN A 239 -8.08 -14.78 0.33
C GLN A 239 -7.37 -13.87 1.33
N LEU A 240 -8.07 -13.50 2.40
CA LEU A 240 -7.47 -13.02 3.64
C LEU A 240 -7.16 -14.23 4.52
N CYS A 241 -5.89 -14.43 4.83
CA CYS A 241 -5.38 -15.56 5.59
C CYS A 241 -4.78 -15.11 6.92
N VAL A 242 -4.86 -15.99 7.92
CA VAL A 242 -4.18 -15.87 9.19
C VAL A 242 -3.40 -17.14 9.50
N MET A 243 -2.25 -16.98 10.14
CA MET A 243 -1.40 -18.07 10.61
C MET A 243 -0.90 -17.76 12.01
N HIS A 244 -1.01 -18.72 12.91
CA HIS A 244 -0.37 -18.64 14.22
C HIS A 244 1.07 -19.16 14.11
N PRO A 245 2.10 -18.38 14.51
CA PRO A 245 3.50 -18.75 14.30
C PRO A 245 3.93 -20.06 14.97
N GLY A 246 3.29 -20.42 16.08
CA GLY A 246 3.64 -21.64 16.83
C GLY A 246 3.22 -22.93 16.15
N THR A 247 2.12 -22.92 15.37
CA THR A 247 1.60 -24.12 14.68
C THR A 247 1.89 -24.12 13.18
N CYS A 248 2.21 -22.95 12.60
CA CYS A 248 2.30 -22.73 11.15
C CYS A 248 1.02 -23.15 10.37
N GLU A 249 -0.10 -23.36 11.06
CA GLU A 249 -1.38 -23.69 10.43
C GLU A 249 -2.01 -22.43 9.85
N ARG A 250 -2.31 -22.47 8.55
CA ARG A 250 -2.99 -21.40 7.84
C ARG A 250 -4.49 -21.59 7.86
N LYS A 251 -5.23 -20.54 8.19
CA LYS A 251 -6.68 -20.46 8.05
C LYS A 251 -7.06 -19.35 7.05
N THR A 252 -7.97 -19.62 6.13
CA THR A 252 -8.65 -18.59 5.34
C THR A 252 -9.78 -17.99 6.18
N VAL A 253 -9.72 -16.69 6.41
CA VAL A 253 -10.72 -15.95 7.21
C VAL A 253 -11.83 -15.45 6.32
N SER A 254 -11.50 -14.93 5.13
CA SER A 254 -12.47 -14.38 4.19
C SER A 254 -12.04 -14.61 2.74
N TYR A 255 -13.03 -14.70 1.85
CA TYR A 255 -12.84 -14.65 0.40
C TYR A 255 -13.28 -13.28 -0.11
N LEU A 256 -12.42 -12.64 -0.87
CA LEU A 256 -12.54 -11.26 -1.29
C LEU A 256 -12.88 -11.17 -2.79
N PRO A 257 -13.74 -10.22 -3.20
CA PRO A 257 -14.19 -10.09 -4.57
C PRO A 257 -13.21 -9.32 -5.46
N GLY A 258 -11.92 -9.69 -5.44
CA GLY A 258 -10.88 -9.07 -6.25
C GLY A 258 -9.48 -9.58 -5.91
N ILE A 259 -8.48 -9.09 -6.64
CA ILE A 259 -7.07 -9.34 -6.32
C ILE A 259 -6.72 -8.45 -5.13
N ALA A 260 -6.42 -9.07 -3.99
CA ALA A 260 -6.20 -8.38 -2.74
C ALA A 260 -4.75 -7.90 -2.59
N ARG A 261 -4.55 -6.61 -2.27
CA ARG A 261 -3.26 -5.99 -1.97
C ARG A 261 -3.43 -4.85 -0.97
N GLY A 262 -2.42 -4.62 -0.12
CA GLY A 262 -2.54 -3.70 0.99
C GLY A 262 -3.44 -4.27 2.10
N LEU A 263 -2.93 -4.30 3.33
CA LEU A 263 -3.61 -4.88 4.47
C LEU A 263 -3.28 -4.06 5.72
N ALA A 264 -4.31 -3.48 6.32
CA ALA A 264 -4.21 -2.78 7.59
C ALA A 264 -5.32 -3.23 8.55
N PHE A 265 -5.17 -2.92 9.84
CA PHE A 265 -6.10 -3.38 10.86
C PHE A 265 -6.55 -2.26 11.79
N TRP A 266 -7.81 -2.30 12.19
CA TRP A 266 -8.37 -1.49 13.27
C TRP A 266 -9.38 -2.31 14.09
N GLY A 267 -9.11 -2.49 15.37
CA GLY A 267 -9.99 -3.26 16.26
C GLY A 267 -10.17 -4.72 15.78
N ASN A 268 -11.37 -5.09 15.41
CA ASN A 268 -11.71 -6.41 14.86
C ASN A 268 -11.92 -6.37 13.34
N TYR A 269 -11.36 -5.38 12.66
CA TYR A 269 -11.52 -5.22 11.22
C TYR A 269 -10.18 -5.26 10.49
N ALA A 270 -10.14 -5.99 9.40
CA ALA A 270 -9.11 -5.93 8.38
C ALA A 270 -9.59 -5.01 7.24
N ILE A 271 -8.76 -4.09 6.83
CA ILE A 271 -8.99 -3.19 5.70
C ILE A 271 -8.09 -3.64 4.58
N VAL A 272 -8.67 -3.97 3.43
CA VAL A 272 -7.96 -4.58 2.31
C VAL A 272 -8.22 -3.82 1.03
N GLY A 273 -7.16 -3.54 0.28
CA GLY A 273 -7.26 -3.02 -1.08
C GLY A 273 -7.58 -4.12 -2.09
N LEU A 274 -8.43 -3.81 -3.04
CA LEU A 274 -8.85 -4.70 -4.10
C LEU A 274 -8.55 -4.12 -5.48
N SER A 275 -8.11 -5.00 -6.37
CA SER A 275 -8.03 -4.71 -7.82
C SER A 275 -9.01 -5.59 -8.58
N SER A 276 -9.65 -5.01 -9.60
CA SER A 276 -10.57 -5.75 -10.47
C SER A 276 -9.80 -6.78 -11.31
N VAL A 277 -10.47 -7.88 -11.64
CA VAL A 277 -9.94 -8.91 -12.53
C VAL A 277 -10.44 -8.67 -13.94
N THR A 278 -9.54 -8.32 -14.86
CA THR A 278 -9.91 -8.12 -16.26
C THR A 278 -10.48 -9.42 -16.87
N PRO A 279 -11.44 -9.34 -17.83
CA PRO A 279 -12.08 -10.51 -18.44
C PRO A 279 -11.08 -11.55 -19.02
N ASN A 280 -9.94 -11.09 -19.54
CA ASN A 280 -8.94 -11.91 -20.19
C ASN A 280 -7.83 -12.42 -19.24
N ALA A 281 -7.94 -12.15 -17.95
CA ALA A 281 -6.95 -12.62 -16.97
C ALA A 281 -7.24 -14.07 -16.56
N GLU A 282 -6.84 -15.05 -17.37
CA GLU A 282 -7.02 -16.49 -17.12
C GLU A 282 -6.44 -16.91 -15.77
N ASN A 283 -5.30 -16.36 -15.40
CA ASN A 283 -4.59 -16.65 -14.15
C ASN A 283 -5.42 -16.37 -12.87
N TYR A 284 -6.46 -15.55 -12.95
CA TYR A 284 -7.33 -15.19 -11.83
C TYR A 284 -8.76 -15.71 -11.99
N SER A 285 -8.96 -16.71 -12.86
CA SER A 285 -10.27 -17.29 -13.13
C SER A 285 -10.98 -17.83 -11.87
N GLN A 286 -10.24 -18.29 -10.87
CA GLN A 286 -10.81 -18.77 -9.60
C GLN A 286 -11.53 -17.65 -8.84
N ILE A 287 -10.96 -16.43 -8.78
CA ILE A 287 -11.62 -15.29 -8.12
C ILE A 287 -12.95 -15.00 -8.82
N ARG A 288 -12.98 -15.02 -10.15
CA ARG A 288 -14.21 -14.79 -10.93
C ARG A 288 -15.23 -15.90 -10.78
N LYS A 289 -14.80 -17.17 -10.61
CA LYS A 289 -15.71 -18.30 -10.36
C LYS A 289 -16.37 -18.22 -8.99
N MET A 290 -15.67 -17.70 -8.00
CA MET A 290 -16.17 -17.55 -6.63
C MET A 290 -17.02 -16.30 -6.43
N ASN A 291 -16.81 -15.29 -7.26
CA ASN A 291 -17.49 -14.00 -7.19
C ASN A 291 -18.08 -13.68 -8.56
N ASN A 292 -19.39 -13.45 -8.61
CA ASN A 292 -20.08 -13.07 -9.85
C ASN A 292 -19.49 -11.79 -10.47
N GLN A 293 -18.93 -10.91 -9.64
CA GLN A 293 -18.32 -9.67 -10.03
C GLN A 293 -17.07 -9.42 -9.19
N THR A 294 -16.03 -8.82 -9.80
CA THR A 294 -14.83 -8.36 -9.08
C THR A 294 -14.79 -6.84 -9.05
N PHE A 295 -14.23 -6.27 -7.99
CA PHE A 295 -14.24 -4.84 -7.72
C PHE A 295 -12.83 -4.29 -7.56
N CYS A 296 -12.68 -2.99 -7.85
CA CYS A 296 -11.52 -2.19 -7.47
C CYS A 296 -11.93 -1.24 -6.35
N GLY A 297 -11.17 -1.18 -5.26
CA GLY A 297 -11.49 -0.30 -4.15
C GLY A 297 -10.94 -0.79 -2.83
N VAL A 298 -11.66 -0.49 -1.75
CA VAL A 298 -11.29 -0.85 -0.37
C VAL A 298 -12.42 -1.64 0.26
N VAL A 299 -12.12 -2.76 0.90
CA VAL A 299 -13.07 -3.61 1.62
C VAL A 299 -12.74 -3.67 3.10
N VAL A 300 -13.76 -3.67 3.94
CA VAL A 300 -13.67 -3.87 5.38
C VAL A 300 -14.20 -5.25 5.74
N VAL A 301 -13.38 -6.06 6.39
CA VAL A 301 -13.68 -7.43 6.78
C VAL A 301 -13.64 -7.56 8.29
N ASN A 302 -14.67 -8.11 8.88
CA ASN A 302 -14.68 -8.48 10.29
C ASN A 302 -13.86 -9.76 10.47
N ILE A 303 -12.74 -9.67 11.20
CA ILE A 303 -11.81 -10.79 11.35
C ILE A 303 -12.32 -11.93 12.25
N LEU A 304 -13.36 -11.68 13.04
CA LEU A 304 -13.95 -12.69 13.90
C LEU A 304 -14.95 -13.57 13.14
N THR A 305 -15.72 -12.97 12.24
CA THR A 305 -16.78 -13.66 11.47
C THR A 305 -16.35 -14.02 10.05
N GLY A 306 -15.35 -13.30 9.50
CA GLY A 306 -14.97 -13.38 8.09
C GLY A 306 -15.93 -12.62 7.14
N ALA A 307 -16.92 -11.93 7.67
CA ALA A 307 -17.90 -11.20 6.87
C ALA A 307 -17.32 -9.90 6.30
N VAL A 308 -17.68 -9.58 5.06
CA VAL A 308 -17.47 -8.27 4.47
C VAL A 308 -18.53 -7.32 5.03
N GLU A 309 -18.10 -6.33 5.80
CA GLU A 309 -18.99 -5.37 6.44
C GLU A 309 -19.30 -4.16 5.55
N GLY A 310 -18.38 -3.81 4.65
CA GLY A 310 -18.59 -2.71 3.73
C GLY A 310 -17.50 -2.56 2.68
N MET A 311 -17.79 -1.80 1.64
CA MET A 311 -16.90 -1.58 0.52
C MET A 311 -16.97 -0.12 0.04
N PHE A 312 -15.80 0.42 -0.34
CA PHE A 312 -15.66 1.58 -1.19
C PHE A 312 -15.17 1.10 -2.56
N VAL A 313 -15.92 1.40 -3.62
CA VAL A 313 -15.70 0.83 -4.95
C VAL A 313 -15.51 1.94 -5.98
N PHE A 314 -14.52 1.78 -6.84
CA PHE A 314 -14.40 2.56 -8.07
C PHE A 314 -15.24 1.89 -9.17
N GLU A 315 -16.24 2.59 -9.64
CA GLU A 315 -17.02 2.19 -10.82
C GLU A 315 -16.30 2.55 -12.12
N GLN A 316 -15.53 3.67 -12.08
CA GLN A 316 -14.79 4.17 -13.22
C GLN A 316 -13.53 4.94 -12.77
N GLY A 317 -12.47 4.90 -13.59
CA GLY A 317 -11.26 5.70 -13.43
C GLY A 317 -10.16 5.05 -12.59
N CYS A 318 -10.42 3.87 -12.00
CA CYS A 318 -9.41 3.09 -11.29
C CYS A 318 -9.73 1.59 -11.36
N ASP A 319 -8.75 0.76 -11.67
CA ASP A 319 -8.85 -0.70 -11.75
C ASP A 319 -7.90 -1.43 -10.79
N GLU A 320 -7.04 -0.70 -10.10
CA GLU A 320 -6.03 -1.26 -9.21
C GLU A 320 -5.85 -0.42 -7.95
N VAL A 321 -6.04 -1.02 -6.77
CA VAL A 321 -5.45 -0.55 -5.51
C VAL A 321 -4.20 -1.39 -5.26
N PHE A 322 -3.06 -0.73 -5.09
CA PHE A 322 -1.78 -1.43 -4.96
C PHE A 322 -1.40 -1.69 -3.51
N ASP A 323 -1.53 -0.69 -2.64
CA ASP A 323 -1.26 -0.80 -1.22
C ASP A 323 -2.10 0.21 -0.43
N LEU A 324 -2.29 -0.01 0.88
CA LEU A 324 -3.03 0.89 1.75
C LEU A 324 -2.52 0.85 3.20
N ASP A 325 -2.78 1.94 3.92
CA ASP A 325 -2.63 2.02 5.37
C ASP A 325 -3.65 2.97 5.98
N LEU A 326 -3.70 3.03 7.31
CA LEU A 326 -4.65 3.80 8.10
C LEU A 326 -4.00 5.04 8.72
N ILE A 327 -4.76 6.13 8.78
CA ILE A 327 -4.39 7.37 9.48
C ILE A 327 -5.38 7.56 10.65
N PRO A 328 -5.10 6.99 11.82
CA PRO A 328 -6.00 7.08 12.97
C PRO A 328 -6.14 8.51 13.48
N GLY A 329 -7.35 8.89 13.92
CA GLY A 329 -7.61 10.18 14.53
C GLY A 329 -7.64 11.37 13.57
N THR A 330 -7.48 11.13 12.26
CA THR A 330 -7.56 12.14 11.21
C THR A 330 -8.76 11.87 10.34
N HIS A 331 -9.82 12.64 10.51
CA HIS A 331 -11.07 12.43 9.76
C HIS A 331 -10.95 12.82 8.30
N ARG A 332 -10.18 13.88 8.01
CA ARG A 332 -10.04 14.39 6.65
C ARG A 332 -8.65 14.98 6.44
N ALA A 333 -7.76 14.19 5.89
CA ALA A 333 -6.39 14.58 5.59
C ALA A 333 -6.28 15.32 4.26
N ALA A 334 -5.56 16.46 4.25
CA ALA A 334 -4.99 17.05 3.04
C ALA A 334 -3.56 16.54 2.84
N LEU A 335 -3.09 16.53 1.59
CA LEU A 335 -1.71 16.23 1.23
C LEU A 335 -1.30 17.08 0.04
N LEU A 336 -0.12 17.66 0.08
CA LEU A 336 0.52 18.37 -1.02
C LEU A 336 1.74 17.59 -1.52
N THR A 337 1.88 17.49 -2.82
CA THR A 337 3.07 16.96 -3.49
C THR A 337 3.87 18.11 -4.11
N PRO A 338 5.16 17.92 -4.42
CA PRO A 338 5.98 18.95 -5.08
C PRO A 338 5.41 19.45 -6.42
N ASN A 339 4.50 18.71 -7.03
CA ASN A 339 3.84 19.12 -8.28
C ASN A 339 2.75 20.19 -8.10
N GLN A 340 2.44 20.56 -6.85
CA GLN A 340 1.42 21.55 -6.55
C GLN A 340 2.08 22.86 -6.08
N PRO A 341 1.86 24.00 -6.77
CA PRO A 341 2.47 25.29 -6.39
C PRO A 341 2.28 25.63 -4.91
N LYS A 342 1.11 25.39 -4.36
CA LYS A 342 0.80 25.61 -2.94
C LYS A 342 1.72 24.88 -1.96
N CYS A 343 2.41 23.81 -2.40
CA CYS A 343 3.38 23.10 -1.58
C CYS A 343 4.56 24.02 -1.15
N TYR A 344 4.93 24.96 -2.01
CA TYR A 344 6.05 25.89 -1.78
C TYR A 344 5.67 27.07 -0.89
N ASP A 345 4.36 27.32 -0.72
CA ASP A 345 3.85 28.38 0.18
C ASP A 345 3.76 27.88 1.64
N ALA A 346 3.88 26.57 1.85
CA ALA A 346 3.72 25.93 3.15
C ALA A 346 5.06 25.84 3.89
N LEU A 347 5.33 26.76 4.79
CA LEU A 347 6.53 26.78 5.63
C LEU A 347 6.21 26.39 7.06
N THR A 348 7.01 25.49 7.63
CA THR A 348 6.85 25.01 8.99
C THR A 348 8.18 24.92 9.73
N MET A 349 8.13 25.20 11.01
CA MET A 349 9.17 24.88 11.98
C MET A 349 8.51 24.38 13.28
N GLU A 350 9.27 24.01 14.26
CA GLU A 350 8.73 23.53 15.52
C GLU A 350 7.72 24.56 16.12
N ASN A 351 6.47 24.12 16.33
CA ASN A 351 5.38 24.91 16.89
C ASN A 351 4.91 26.13 16.08
N LEU A 352 5.37 26.31 14.84
CA LEU A 352 5.00 27.43 13.98
C LEU A 352 4.79 26.99 12.54
N ALA A 353 3.79 27.58 11.87
CA ALA A 353 3.53 27.31 10.47
C ALA A 353 2.88 28.50 9.75
N TRP A 354 3.17 28.66 8.48
CA TRP A 354 2.66 29.77 7.66
C TRP A 354 2.30 29.30 6.26
N TRP A 355 1.22 29.87 5.74
CA TRP A 355 0.98 29.97 4.32
C TRP A 355 1.58 31.28 3.84
N VAL A 356 2.73 31.23 3.17
CA VAL A 356 3.39 32.43 2.64
C VAL A 356 2.75 32.80 1.31
N GLN A 357 2.29 34.05 1.19
CA GLN A 357 1.85 34.54 -0.11
C GLN A 357 3.09 34.97 -0.90
N SER A 358 3.26 34.43 -2.11
CA SER A 358 4.21 35.00 -3.07
C SER A 358 3.78 36.42 -3.40
N ASN A 359 4.62 37.40 -3.08
CA ASN A 359 4.48 38.75 -3.55
C ASN A 359 4.93 38.81 -5.03
N ASP A 360 4.09 38.31 -5.93
CA ASP A 360 4.22 38.53 -7.37
C ASP A 360 3.16 39.50 -7.86
#